data_117d5b37d97183da2fbd1414d619b2b4
#
_entry.id   117d5b37d97183da2fbd1414d619b2b4
#
_cell.length_a   1.000
_cell.length_b   1.000
_cell.length_c   1.000
_cell.angle_alpha   90.00
_cell.angle_beta   90.00
_cell.angle_gamma   90.00
#
_symmetry.space_group_name_H-M   'P 1'
#
loop_
_entity.id
_entity.type
_entity.pdbx_description
1 polymer ?
#
loop_
_entity_poly.entity_id
_entity_poly.type
_entity_poly.pdbx_seq_one_letter_code
_entity_poly.pdbx_strand_id
1 'polypeptide(L)'
;MRLLIGSAVGLMLVTTGCGGATEGIPPAGPSTTSVMTTAPANGAWDPCTIPDAAIEDAGLAVETKSSNLVGDLPISEDWMTCIWTNPLPTPWYHLGIFSSDQSLEYLRGGERFGQFEPIEGLDGLRFRRTTQYDEVNCGVAFGHPNGVFYLILDGFLATEPLGDPCVEVERLARSLRPSMPSSN
;
A
#
# COMPACT_ATOMS: atom_id res chain seq x y z
N MET A 1 -19.96 -47.08 -16.90
CA MET A 1 -19.57 -48.14 -17.83
C MET A 1 -18.07 -48.03 -18.07
N ARG A 2 -17.31 -49.04 -17.55
CA ARG A 2 -15.97 -49.56 -17.94
C ARG A 2 -14.79 -48.58 -17.97
N LEU A 3 -13.83 -48.68 -17.03
CA LEU A 3 -12.66 -49.62 -16.92
C LEU A 3 -11.58 -49.33 -17.97
N LEU A 4 -10.33 -49.12 -17.53
CA LEU A 4 -9.13 -49.98 -17.38
C LEU A 4 -7.93 -49.08 -17.13
N ILE A 5 -7.17 -49.15 -16.03
CA ILE A 5 -6.01 -50.03 -15.74
C ILE A 5 -4.81 -49.81 -16.67
N GLY A 6 -3.68 -49.47 -16.08
CA GLY A 6 -2.35 -49.52 -16.68
C GLY A 6 -1.24 -49.20 -15.69
N SER A 7 -0.75 -50.23 -15.03
CA SER A 7 0.49 -50.24 -14.21
C SER A 7 1.73 -50.25 -15.11
N ALA A 8 2.83 -49.60 -14.64
CA ALA A 8 4.19 -50.13 -14.88
C ALA A 8 5.19 -49.50 -13.91
N VAL A 9 5.73 -50.31 -13.14
CA VAL A 9 6.90 -50.48 -12.32
C VAL A 9 8.18 -50.17 -13.11
N GLY A 10 9.10 -49.46 -12.46
CA GLY A 10 10.45 -49.26 -12.94
C GLY A 10 11.39 -48.87 -11.77
N LEU A 11 11.89 -49.90 -11.13
CA LEU A 11 12.92 -49.89 -10.09
C LEU A 11 14.30 -49.83 -10.75
N MET A 12 15.17 -48.86 -10.42
CA MET A 12 16.62 -49.04 -10.55
C MET A 12 17.36 -48.29 -9.42
N LEU A 13 17.94 -49.10 -8.58
CA LEU A 13 19.02 -48.78 -7.66
C LEU A 13 20.34 -48.69 -8.43
N VAL A 14 21.15 -47.66 -8.14
CA VAL A 14 22.63 -47.83 -8.23
C VAL A 14 23.27 -47.06 -7.06
N THR A 15 24.13 -47.80 -6.41
CA THR A 15 24.90 -47.49 -5.20
C THR A 15 26.25 -46.87 -5.53
N THR A 16 26.86 -46.35 -4.45
CA THR A 16 28.30 -46.23 -4.12
C THR A 16 29.06 -44.99 -4.56
N GLY A 17 29.64 -44.38 -3.53
CA GLY A 17 30.77 -43.46 -3.62
C GLY A 17 31.10 -42.82 -2.28
N CYS A 18 31.83 -43.51 -1.40
CA CYS A 18 32.55 -42.93 -0.24
C CYS A 18 33.66 -41.99 -0.68
N GLY A 19 33.88 -40.92 0.06
CA GLY A 19 35.11 -40.13 -0.05
C GLY A 19 35.06 -38.87 0.80
N GLY A 20 35.64 -38.95 1.99
CA GLY A 20 35.79 -38.01 3.04
C GLY A 20 36.37 -36.63 2.69
N ALA A 21 36.10 -35.71 3.53
CA ALA A 21 36.95 -34.71 4.15
C ALA A 21 36.05 -33.81 4.98
N THR A 22 36.16 -33.93 6.27
CA THR A 22 35.58 -33.00 7.26
C THR A 22 36.43 -31.74 7.26
N GLU A 23 36.05 -30.74 6.48
CA GLU A 23 36.51 -29.37 6.74
C GLU A 23 35.36 -28.65 7.45
N GLY A 24 35.67 -28.19 8.66
CA GLY A 24 34.74 -27.52 9.54
C GLY A 24 34.19 -26.24 8.91
N ILE A 25 32.88 -26.24 8.65
CA ILE A 25 32.12 -25.03 8.31
C ILE A 25 31.97 -24.23 9.60
N PRO A 26 32.49 -22.99 9.68
CA PRO A 26 32.20 -22.12 10.82
C PRO A 26 30.66 -21.87 10.88
N PRO A 27 30.10 -21.75 12.11
CA PRO A 27 28.67 -21.50 12.24
C PRO A 27 28.32 -20.21 11.52
N ALA A 28 27.40 -20.30 10.57
CA ALA A 28 26.79 -19.14 9.91
C ALA A 28 26.17 -18.27 11.00
N GLY A 29 26.74 -17.09 11.21
CA GLY A 29 26.15 -16.05 12.02
C GLY A 29 24.77 -15.66 11.44
N PRO A 30 23.88 -15.06 12.23
CA PRO A 30 22.58 -14.64 11.73
C PRO A 30 22.79 -13.68 10.54
N SER A 31 22.40 -14.12 9.36
CA SER A 31 22.33 -13.25 8.19
C SER A 31 21.22 -12.24 8.47
N THR A 32 21.60 -11.06 8.92
CA THR A 32 20.74 -9.89 8.86
C THR A 32 20.51 -9.61 7.37
N THR A 33 19.38 -10.09 6.86
CA THR A 33 18.90 -9.67 5.55
C THR A 33 18.55 -8.19 5.70
N SER A 34 19.51 -7.33 5.39
CA SER A 34 19.21 -5.92 5.15
C SER A 34 18.29 -5.89 3.94
N VAL A 35 17.01 -5.67 4.18
CA VAL A 35 16.09 -5.26 3.13
C VAL A 35 16.65 -3.95 2.61
N MET A 36 17.28 -3.98 1.46
CA MET A 36 17.64 -2.79 0.71
C MET A 36 16.30 -2.15 0.30
N THR A 37 15.83 -1.19 1.08
CA THR A 37 14.82 -0.26 0.64
C THR A 37 15.47 0.55 -0.48
N THR A 38 15.19 0.19 -1.72
CA THR A 38 15.62 0.96 -2.88
C THR A 38 14.90 2.31 -2.76
N ALA A 39 15.65 3.37 -2.50
CA ALA A 39 15.09 4.72 -2.55
C ALA A 39 14.45 4.92 -3.93
N PRO A 40 13.26 5.52 -4.00
CA PRO A 40 12.59 5.76 -5.28
C PRO A 40 13.51 6.59 -6.20
N ALA A 41 13.57 6.20 -7.47
CA ALA A 41 14.46 6.82 -8.46
C ALA A 41 14.13 8.31 -8.72
N ASN A 42 12.94 8.75 -8.36
CA ASN A 42 12.37 10.08 -8.61
C ASN A 42 12.36 11.00 -7.36
N GLY A 43 12.84 10.55 -6.19
CA GLY A 43 12.86 11.36 -4.98
C GLY A 43 11.50 11.52 -4.29
N ALA A 44 10.45 10.86 -4.75
CA ALA A 44 9.15 10.82 -4.08
C ALA A 44 9.28 10.16 -2.69
N TRP A 45 8.50 10.63 -1.73
CA TRP A 45 8.45 10.03 -0.40
C TRP A 45 7.77 8.65 -0.45
N ASP A 46 8.31 7.67 0.28
CA ASP A 46 7.70 6.34 0.39
C ASP A 46 6.69 6.29 1.55
N PRO A 47 5.36 6.20 1.26
CA PRO A 47 4.33 6.13 2.30
C PRO A 47 4.44 4.91 3.20
N CYS A 48 5.07 3.82 2.73
CA CYS A 48 5.27 2.61 3.53
C CYS A 48 6.28 2.81 4.67
N THR A 49 6.95 3.97 4.74
CA THR A 49 7.84 4.35 5.85
C THR A 49 7.11 4.97 7.04
N ILE A 50 5.81 5.21 6.96
CA ILE A 50 5.00 5.63 8.13
C ILE A 50 5.16 4.58 9.23
N PRO A 51 5.50 4.99 10.48
CA PRO A 51 5.66 4.06 11.60
C PRO A 51 4.38 3.28 11.88
N ASP A 52 4.51 1.98 12.14
CA ASP A 52 3.37 1.11 12.42
C ASP A 52 2.53 1.61 13.62
N ALA A 53 3.18 2.17 14.65
CA ALA A 53 2.48 2.80 15.77
C ALA A 53 1.56 3.95 15.34
N ALA A 54 1.98 4.78 14.35
CA ALA A 54 1.13 5.86 13.84
C ALA A 54 -0.07 5.32 13.04
N ILE A 55 0.12 4.19 12.35
CA ILE A 55 -0.95 3.48 11.63
C ILE A 55 -1.97 2.90 12.62
N GLU A 56 -1.51 2.25 13.70
CA GLU A 56 -2.36 1.72 14.78
C GLU A 56 -3.13 2.85 15.49
N ASP A 57 -2.45 3.95 15.84
CA ASP A 57 -3.06 5.12 16.49
C ASP A 57 -4.12 5.80 15.59
N ALA A 58 -3.94 5.72 14.28
CA ALA A 58 -4.93 6.17 13.31
C ALA A 58 -6.14 5.22 13.19
N GLY A 59 -6.07 4.03 13.77
CA GLY A 59 -7.12 3.01 13.74
C GLY A 59 -7.11 2.19 12.45
N LEU A 60 -5.94 1.94 11.88
CA LEU A 60 -5.75 1.07 10.71
C LEU A 60 -5.08 -0.24 11.11
N ALA A 61 -5.32 -1.29 10.35
CA ALA A 61 -4.76 -2.62 10.58
C ALA A 61 -3.35 -2.73 9.95
N VAL A 62 -2.31 -2.70 10.78
CA VAL A 62 -0.90 -2.72 10.34
C VAL A 62 -0.57 -3.98 9.53
N GLU A 63 -1.14 -5.11 9.90
CA GLU A 63 -0.95 -6.40 9.23
C GLU A 63 -1.47 -6.43 7.79
N THR A 64 -2.31 -5.46 7.42
CA THR A 64 -2.86 -5.34 6.05
C THR A 64 -1.98 -4.48 5.13
N LYS A 65 -0.87 -3.94 5.64
CA LYS A 65 0.07 -3.11 4.89
C LYS A 65 0.51 -3.76 3.58
N SER A 66 0.33 -3.05 2.48
CA SER A 66 0.71 -3.52 1.15
C SER A 66 1.20 -2.36 0.28
N SER A 67 2.31 -2.57 -0.43
CA SER A 67 2.77 -1.68 -1.50
C SER A 67 2.21 -2.08 -2.87
N ASN A 68 1.50 -3.21 -2.94
CA ASN A 68 0.86 -3.67 -4.17
C ASN A 68 -0.56 -3.16 -4.21
N LEU A 69 -0.95 -2.47 -5.28
CA LEU A 69 -2.34 -2.14 -5.51
C LEU A 69 -3.17 -3.40 -5.75
N VAL A 70 -4.25 -3.52 -4.99
CA VAL A 70 -5.30 -4.49 -5.25
C VAL A 70 -6.28 -3.83 -6.23
N GLY A 71 -6.29 -4.29 -7.48
CA GLY A 71 -7.20 -3.81 -8.53
C GLY A 71 -6.50 -3.17 -9.74
N ASP A 72 -7.27 -2.92 -10.79
CA ASP A 72 -6.83 -2.48 -12.13
C ASP A 72 -6.41 -1.00 -12.22
N LEU A 73 -5.93 -0.40 -11.14
CA LEU A 73 -5.39 0.95 -11.22
C LEU A 73 -3.97 0.87 -11.78
N PRO A 74 -3.74 1.34 -13.02
CA PRO A 74 -2.39 1.50 -13.52
C PRO A 74 -1.72 2.59 -12.67
N ILE A 75 -0.87 2.15 -11.73
CA ILE A 75 0.10 3.08 -11.14
C ILE A 75 1.11 3.34 -12.25
N SER A 76 1.27 4.59 -12.63
CA SER A 76 2.46 4.96 -13.37
C SER A 76 3.67 4.72 -12.47
N GLU A 77 4.81 4.36 -13.05
CA GLU A 77 6.07 4.13 -12.33
C GLU A 77 6.52 5.33 -11.46
N ASP A 78 5.84 6.48 -11.64
CA ASP A 78 6.10 7.75 -10.95
C ASP A 78 5.43 7.87 -9.58
N TRP A 79 4.63 6.89 -9.13
CA TRP A 79 3.91 6.95 -7.85
C TRP A 79 4.37 5.87 -6.88
N MET A 80 4.77 6.31 -5.68
CA MET A 80 4.94 5.43 -4.52
C MET A 80 3.59 5.24 -3.85
N THR A 81 3.32 4.02 -3.39
CA THR A 81 2.01 3.69 -2.81
C THR A 81 2.15 2.78 -1.61
N CYS A 82 1.34 3.04 -0.59
CA CYS A 82 1.10 2.11 0.50
C CYS A 82 -0.37 2.09 0.88
N ILE A 83 -0.90 0.90 1.17
CA ILE A 83 -2.33 0.69 1.42
C ILE A 83 -2.51 -0.03 2.74
N TRP A 84 -3.55 0.35 3.47
CA TRP A 84 -4.02 -0.33 4.67
C TRP A 84 -5.54 -0.48 4.62
N THR A 85 -6.06 -1.40 5.42
CA THR A 85 -7.49 -1.63 5.58
C THR A 85 -7.90 -1.24 7.00
N ASN A 86 -9.11 -0.76 7.19
CA ASN A 86 -9.63 -0.60 8.55
C ASN A 86 -9.82 -1.96 9.23
N PRO A 87 -9.74 -2.03 10.60
CA PRO A 87 -9.66 -3.30 11.30
C PRO A 87 -10.91 -4.19 11.18
N LEU A 88 -10.71 -5.50 11.34
CA LEU A 88 -11.78 -6.48 11.55
C LEU A 88 -12.56 -6.16 12.85
N PRO A 89 -13.82 -6.61 13.02
CA PRO A 89 -14.51 -7.61 12.17
C PRO A 89 -15.27 -7.04 10.97
N THR A 90 -15.35 -5.74 10.81
CA THR A 90 -16.17 -5.11 9.77
C THR A 90 -15.36 -4.11 8.93
N PRO A 91 -14.37 -4.59 8.14
CA PRO A 91 -13.66 -3.70 7.24
C PRO A 91 -14.64 -3.17 6.17
N TRP A 92 -14.63 -1.86 5.95
CA TRP A 92 -15.50 -1.26 4.94
C TRP A 92 -14.76 -0.35 3.96
N TYR A 93 -13.45 -0.11 4.18
CA TYR A 93 -12.62 0.67 3.25
C TYR A 93 -11.16 0.21 3.23
N HIS A 94 -10.48 0.60 2.16
CA HIS A 94 -9.03 0.73 2.10
C HIS A 94 -8.62 2.19 2.20
N LEU A 95 -7.55 2.47 2.93
CA LEU A 95 -6.82 3.72 2.84
C LEU A 95 -5.59 3.51 1.96
N GLY A 96 -5.55 4.17 0.80
CA GLY A 96 -4.34 4.28 -0.01
C GLY A 96 -3.64 5.60 0.24
N ILE A 97 -2.32 5.58 0.41
CA ILE A 97 -1.48 6.79 0.45
C ILE A 97 -0.55 6.73 -0.75
N PHE A 98 -0.56 7.78 -1.53
CA PHE A 98 0.16 7.91 -2.78
C PHE A 98 1.08 9.12 -2.72
N SER A 99 2.28 9.00 -3.24
CA SER A 99 3.26 10.09 -3.30
C SER A 99 3.97 10.11 -4.65
N SER A 100 4.23 11.30 -5.17
CA SER A 100 4.96 11.53 -6.42
C SER A 100 5.74 12.84 -6.33
N ASP A 101 6.73 13.01 -7.21
CA ASP A 101 7.44 14.27 -7.45
C ASP A 101 6.65 15.26 -8.30
N GLN A 102 5.47 14.88 -8.79
CA GLN A 102 4.56 15.77 -9.49
C GLN A 102 4.00 16.86 -8.56
N SER A 103 3.56 17.98 -9.14
CA SER A 103 2.98 19.07 -8.34
C SER A 103 1.51 18.81 -7.94
N LEU A 104 1.04 19.53 -6.94
CA LEU A 104 -0.38 19.54 -6.57
C LEU A 104 -1.27 20.06 -7.72
N GLU A 105 -0.77 21.01 -8.52
CA GLU A 105 -1.46 21.51 -9.73
C GLU A 105 -1.60 20.40 -10.79
N TYR A 106 -0.58 19.56 -10.95
CA TYR A 106 -0.67 18.39 -11.83
C TYR A 106 -1.81 17.46 -11.40
N LEU A 107 -1.90 17.17 -10.09
CA LEU A 107 -2.99 16.34 -9.55
C LEU A 107 -4.37 16.97 -9.81
N ARG A 108 -4.50 18.28 -9.60
CA ARG A 108 -5.75 19.03 -9.80
C ARG A 108 -6.15 19.18 -11.27
N GLY A 109 -5.17 19.24 -12.16
CA GLY A 109 -5.39 19.35 -13.61
C GLY A 109 -5.78 18.04 -14.28
N GLY A 110 -5.64 16.90 -13.58
CA GLY A 110 -5.99 15.59 -14.10
C GLY A 110 -7.49 15.32 -14.09
N GLU A 111 -7.95 14.48 -15.01
CA GLU A 111 -9.38 14.13 -15.14
C GLU A 111 -9.85 13.10 -14.08
N ARG A 112 -8.93 12.51 -13.31
CA ARG A 112 -9.21 11.42 -12.37
C ARG A 112 -9.84 11.89 -11.08
N PHE A 113 -9.60 13.14 -10.70
CA PHE A 113 -10.02 13.73 -9.44
C PHE A 113 -10.68 15.08 -9.68
N GLY A 114 -11.63 15.43 -8.81
CA GLY A 114 -12.35 16.70 -8.89
C GLY A 114 -12.84 17.18 -7.54
N GLN A 115 -13.55 18.31 -7.53
CA GLN A 115 -14.15 18.89 -6.32
C GLN A 115 -13.09 19.20 -5.25
N PHE A 116 -11.95 19.79 -5.64
CA PHE A 116 -10.90 20.16 -4.69
C PHE A 116 -11.33 21.33 -3.81
N GLU A 117 -11.46 21.10 -2.51
CA GLU A 117 -11.91 22.06 -1.52
C GLU A 117 -10.92 22.13 -0.36
N PRO A 118 -10.59 23.32 0.16
CA PRO A 118 -9.74 23.45 1.35
C PRO A 118 -10.43 22.87 2.58
N ILE A 119 -9.63 22.30 3.49
CA ILE A 119 -10.09 21.72 4.75
C ILE A 119 -9.71 22.67 5.89
N GLU A 120 -10.69 23.08 6.70
CA GLU A 120 -10.42 23.96 7.84
C GLU A 120 -9.46 23.29 8.84
N GLY A 121 -8.39 24.00 9.20
CA GLY A 121 -7.39 23.54 10.17
C GLY A 121 -6.52 22.38 9.71
N LEU A 122 -6.49 22.10 8.40
CA LEU A 122 -5.57 21.14 7.78
C LEU A 122 -5.03 21.77 6.49
N ASP A 123 -3.70 21.76 6.32
CA ASP A 123 -3.07 22.25 5.10
C ASP A 123 -3.16 21.20 3.98
N GLY A 124 -4.39 20.98 3.50
CA GLY A 124 -4.72 19.99 2.50
C GLY A 124 -6.01 20.32 1.77
N LEU A 125 -6.22 19.68 0.63
CA LEU A 125 -7.41 19.81 -0.19
C LEU A 125 -8.18 18.49 -0.19
N ARG A 126 -9.45 18.52 0.21
CA ARG A 126 -10.37 17.40 0.01
C ARG A 126 -10.70 17.27 -1.47
N PHE A 127 -10.85 16.04 -1.96
CA PHE A 127 -11.25 15.76 -3.33
C PHE A 127 -12.04 14.46 -3.43
N ARG A 128 -12.67 14.23 -4.59
CA ARG A 128 -13.30 12.95 -4.95
C ARG A 128 -12.75 12.41 -6.28
N ARG A 129 -12.83 11.12 -6.49
CA ARG A 129 -12.61 10.54 -7.82
C ARG A 129 -13.76 10.91 -8.74
N THR A 130 -13.45 11.22 -9.99
CA THR A 130 -14.43 11.45 -11.04
C THR A 130 -14.89 10.12 -11.67
N THR A 131 -15.50 9.26 -10.88
CA THR A 131 -16.00 7.94 -11.30
C THR A 131 -17.46 7.76 -10.91
N GLN A 132 -18.11 6.72 -11.45
CA GLN A 132 -19.50 6.37 -11.08
C GLN A 132 -19.66 5.94 -9.60
N TYR A 133 -18.56 5.86 -8.83
CA TYR A 133 -18.54 5.45 -7.42
C TYR A 133 -17.96 6.57 -6.54
N ASP A 134 -18.21 7.84 -6.90
CA ASP A 134 -17.70 9.00 -6.18
C ASP A 134 -18.25 9.11 -4.74
N GLU A 135 -19.44 8.59 -4.48
CA GLU A 135 -20.08 8.58 -3.15
C GLU A 135 -19.40 7.66 -2.12
N VAL A 136 -18.67 6.61 -2.56
CA VAL A 136 -17.96 5.68 -1.66
C VAL A 136 -16.47 5.97 -1.53
N ASN A 137 -15.98 7.05 -2.13
CA ASN A 137 -14.59 7.47 -2.00
C ASN A 137 -14.46 8.93 -1.59
N CYS A 138 -13.37 9.26 -0.95
CA CYS A 138 -12.96 10.63 -0.66
C CYS A 138 -11.46 10.66 -0.40
N GLY A 139 -10.80 11.74 -0.78
CA GLY A 139 -9.36 11.89 -0.58
C GLY A 139 -8.98 13.25 0.00
N VAL A 140 -7.73 13.32 0.48
CA VAL A 140 -7.08 14.55 0.94
C VAL A 140 -5.71 14.62 0.31
N ALA A 141 -5.42 15.70 -0.41
CA ALA A 141 -4.16 15.94 -1.10
C ALA A 141 -3.37 17.05 -0.41
N PHE A 142 -2.04 16.88 -0.38
CA PHE A 142 -1.08 17.82 0.20
C PHE A 142 0.03 18.10 -0.81
N GLY A 143 0.33 19.38 -1.01
CA GLY A 143 1.56 19.80 -1.67
C GLY A 143 2.73 19.85 -0.68
N HIS A 144 3.94 19.54 -1.14
CA HIS A 144 5.18 19.75 -0.41
C HIS A 144 6.32 20.14 -1.37
N PRO A 145 7.47 20.63 -0.90
CA PRO A 145 8.51 21.16 -1.78
C PRO A 145 9.04 20.20 -2.84
N ASN A 146 8.97 18.89 -2.56
CA ASN A 146 9.47 17.84 -3.46
C ASN A 146 8.35 17.07 -4.18
N GLY A 147 7.11 17.59 -4.20
CA GLY A 147 6.03 16.96 -4.94
C GLY A 147 4.66 17.04 -4.28
N VAL A 148 3.87 15.99 -4.44
CA VAL A 148 2.52 15.85 -3.91
C VAL A 148 2.37 14.47 -3.26
N PHE A 149 1.60 14.41 -2.19
CA PHE A 149 1.05 13.15 -1.71
C PHE A 149 -0.43 13.30 -1.41
N TYR A 150 -1.16 12.20 -1.49
CA TYR A 150 -2.57 12.19 -1.15
C TYR A 150 -2.97 10.90 -0.47
N LEU A 151 -3.95 11.02 0.41
CA LEU A 151 -4.69 9.91 0.99
C LEU A 151 -5.99 9.76 0.23
N ILE A 152 -6.38 8.53 -0.03
CA ILE A 152 -7.72 8.26 -0.55
C ILE A 152 -8.31 7.07 0.18
N LEU A 153 -9.53 7.26 0.66
CA LEU A 153 -10.34 6.20 1.21
C LEU A 153 -11.25 5.69 0.09
N ASP A 154 -11.15 4.41 -0.19
CA ASP A 154 -12.02 3.70 -1.12
C ASP A 154 -12.87 2.68 -0.35
N GLY A 155 -14.18 2.93 -0.28
CA GLY A 155 -15.14 2.02 0.33
C GLY A 155 -15.32 0.73 -0.50
N PHE A 156 -15.58 -0.38 0.17
CA PHE A 156 -15.89 -1.63 -0.50
C PHE A 156 -17.30 -1.58 -1.09
N LEU A 157 -17.43 -1.80 -2.40
CA LEU A 157 -18.74 -1.79 -3.08
C LEU A 157 -19.70 -2.87 -2.58
N ALA A 158 -19.19 -3.94 -2.02
CA ALA A 158 -19.97 -5.06 -1.48
C ALA A 158 -20.40 -4.86 -0.02
N THR A 159 -19.94 -3.79 0.62
CA THR A 159 -20.20 -3.51 2.06
C THR A 159 -20.83 -2.14 2.19
N GLU A 160 -21.91 -2.04 2.96
CA GLU A 160 -22.49 -0.73 3.28
C GLU A 160 -21.47 0.09 4.08
N PRO A 161 -21.20 1.35 3.71
CA PRO A 161 -20.29 2.21 4.44
C PRO A 161 -20.78 2.40 5.88
N LEU A 162 -19.87 2.22 6.86
CA LEU A 162 -20.16 2.45 8.28
C LEU A 162 -20.03 3.93 8.68
N GLY A 163 -19.79 4.82 7.70
CA GLY A 163 -19.65 6.26 7.91
C GLY A 163 -19.48 7.03 6.59
N ASP A 164 -19.33 8.34 6.71
CA ASP A 164 -19.05 9.22 5.56
C ASP A 164 -17.55 9.09 5.19
N PRO A 165 -17.20 8.71 3.95
CA PRO A 165 -15.81 8.57 3.51
C PRO A 165 -14.98 9.85 3.68
N CYS A 166 -15.58 11.03 3.48
CA CYS A 166 -14.87 12.29 3.63
C CYS A 166 -14.56 12.64 5.08
N VAL A 167 -15.50 12.40 5.98
CA VAL A 167 -15.28 12.58 7.43
C VAL A 167 -14.17 11.65 7.90
N GLU A 168 -14.20 10.41 7.46
CA GLU A 168 -13.21 9.40 7.89
C GLU A 168 -11.82 9.67 7.30
N VAL A 169 -11.69 10.00 6.01
CA VAL A 169 -10.36 10.30 5.44
C VAL A 169 -9.76 11.58 6.02
N GLU A 170 -10.57 12.59 6.35
CA GLU A 170 -10.08 13.78 7.05
C GLU A 170 -9.59 13.47 8.46
N ARG A 171 -10.28 12.62 9.21
CA ARG A 171 -9.84 12.12 10.51
C ARG A 171 -8.49 11.41 10.42
N LEU A 172 -8.36 10.49 9.44
CA LEU A 172 -7.13 9.75 9.16
C LEU A 172 -5.99 10.70 8.77
N ALA A 173 -6.26 11.65 7.87
CA ALA A 173 -5.29 12.64 7.44
C ALA A 173 -4.76 13.47 8.62
N ARG A 174 -5.62 13.90 9.54
CA ARG A 174 -5.21 14.64 10.76
C ARG A 174 -4.36 13.78 11.68
N SER A 175 -4.75 12.53 11.91
CA SER A 175 -4.01 11.58 12.77
C SER A 175 -2.62 11.27 12.20
N LEU A 176 -2.51 11.04 10.89
CA LEU A 176 -1.27 10.65 10.24
C LEU A 176 -0.38 11.84 9.85
N ARG A 177 -0.90 13.08 9.84
CA ARG A 177 -0.18 14.28 9.39
C ARG A 177 1.20 14.47 10.03
N PRO A 178 1.40 14.21 11.36
CA PRO A 178 2.72 14.33 11.99
C PRO A 178 3.79 13.35 11.44
N SER A 179 3.36 12.26 10.82
CA SER A 179 4.24 11.23 10.25
C SER A 179 4.46 11.37 8.75
N MET A 180 3.95 12.44 8.13
CA MET A 180 4.04 12.73 6.70
C MET A 180 4.99 13.92 6.43
N PRO A 181 5.46 14.11 5.18
CA PRO A 181 6.25 15.28 4.81
C PRO A 181 5.56 16.59 5.17
N SER A 182 6.33 17.56 5.63
CA SER A 182 5.82 18.93 5.90
C SER A 182 5.54 19.66 4.58
N SER A 183 4.58 20.56 4.59
CA SER A 183 4.24 21.42 3.44
C SER A 183 5.16 22.65 3.28
N ASN A 184 6.17 22.80 4.17
CA ASN A 184 7.12 23.93 4.16
C ASN A 184 8.44 23.55 3.51
#